data_9099261c4927f0ea6315f917d796330e
#
_entry.id   9099261c4927f0ea6315f917d796330e
#
_cell.length_a   1.000
_cell.length_b   1.000
_cell.length_c   1.000
_cell.angle_alpha   90.00
_cell.angle_beta   90.00
_cell.angle_gamma   90.00
#
_symmetry.space_group_name_H-M   'P 1'
#
loop_
_entity.id
_entity.type
_entity.pdbx_description
1 polymer ?
#
loop_
_entity_poly.entity_id
_entity_poly.type
_entity_poly.pdbx_seq_one_letter_code
_entity_poly.pdbx_strand_id
1 'polypeptide(L)'
;VYPDFARLHGASLQAIDVWLNRLGVRQQPRRGLGLEFHQLREFREGDTLRQIDWKATARARMPIAREYQDERDQQIVLMLDCGRRMRSQDAELTHFDHALNAALLLAYAALRQGDAVGACTFASEQPRHVTPAKGQQQLHVLLNGLYDLQPTQQPADYGAAVDRLLARQQRQSLVIVLSNLRDEDDAELHGALKRLSRKHRV
;
A
#
# COMPACT_ATOMS: atom_id res chain seq x y z
N VAL A 1 -11.93 -23.68 -5.31
CA VAL A 1 -12.57 -22.51 -5.95
C VAL A 1 -11.49 -21.47 -6.11
N TYR A 2 -11.10 -21.16 -7.33
CA TYR A 2 -10.13 -20.09 -7.58
C TYR A 2 -10.83 -18.75 -7.32
N PRO A 3 -10.15 -17.77 -6.70
CA PRO A 3 -10.64 -16.39 -6.72
C PRO A 3 -10.99 -16.03 -8.16
N ASP A 4 -12.13 -15.39 -8.38
CA ASP A 4 -12.63 -15.09 -9.74
C ASP A 4 -11.76 -14.01 -10.41
N PHE A 5 -10.53 -14.41 -10.76
CA PHE A 5 -9.59 -13.59 -11.52
C PHE A 5 -10.11 -13.30 -12.95
N ALA A 6 -11.14 -14.01 -13.41
CA ALA A 6 -11.75 -13.74 -14.70
C ALA A 6 -12.36 -12.34 -14.74
N ARG A 7 -12.78 -11.80 -13.59
CA ARG A 7 -13.23 -10.39 -13.47
C ARG A 7 -12.07 -9.39 -13.57
N LEU A 8 -10.82 -9.84 -13.39
CA LEU A 8 -9.61 -8.98 -13.50
C LEU A 8 -8.94 -9.08 -14.87
N HIS A 9 -9.44 -9.91 -15.78
CA HIS A 9 -8.89 -10.05 -17.13
C HIS A 9 -9.73 -9.28 -18.17
N GLY A 10 -9.09 -8.49 -19.01
CA GLY A 10 -9.69 -7.82 -20.16
C GLY A 10 -10.63 -6.66 -19.82
N ALA A 11 -11.93 -6.83 -20.06
CA ALA A 11 -12.93 -5.78 -19.87
C ALA A 11 -13.01 -5.23 -18.43
N SER A 12 -12.67 -6.03 -17.44
CA SER A 12 -12.67 -5.62 -16.02
C SER A 12 -11.52 -4.69 -15.68
N LEU A 13 -10.34 -4.88 -16.25
CA LEU A 13 -9.21 -3.95 -16.04
C LEU A 13 -9.50 -2.58 -16.64
N GLN A 14 -10.18 -2.53 -17.79
CA GLN A 14 -10.65 -1.26 -18.36
C GLN A 14 -11.75 -0.62 -17.51
N ALA A 15 -12.66 -1.41 -16.94
CA ALA A 15 -13.68 -0.92 -16.02
C ALA A 15 -13.06 -0.39 -14.71
N ILE A 16 -11.99 -1.03 -14.22
CA ILE A 16 -11.22 -0.56 -13.07
C ILE A 16 -10.51 0.76 -13.40
N ASP A 17 -9.91 0.90 -14.57
CA ASP A 17 -9.31 2.17 -15.01
C ASP A 17 -10.34 3.29 -15.08
N VAL A 18 -11.52 3.02 -15.62
CA VAL A 18 -12.64 3.98 -15.66
C VAL A 18 -13.12 4.32 -14.25
N TRP A 19 -13.21 3.34 -13.36
CA TRP A 19 -13.64 3.53 -11.98
C TRP A 19 -12.61 4.33 -11.17
N LEU A 20 -11.32 4.00 -11.27
CA LEU A 20 -10.23 4.75 -10.65
C LEU A 20 -10.15 6.19 -11.16
N ASN A 21 -10.37 6.39 -12.46
CA ASN A 21 -10.46 7.74 -13.04
C ASN A 21 -11.68 8.51 -12.52
N ARG A 22 -12.83 7.84 -12.28
CA ARG A 22 -14.03 8.43 -11.66
C ARG A 22 -13.83 8.78 -10.20
N LEU A 23 -13.04 7.98 -9.46
CA LEU A 23 -12.65 8.28 -8.06
C LEU A 23 -11.63 9.42 -7.97
N GLY A 24 -11.23 10.01 -9.08
CA GLY A 24 -10.28 11.12 -9.09
C GLY A 24 -8.84 10.67 -8.84
N VAL A 25 -8.53 9.38 -8.93
CA VAL A 25 -7.15 8.85 -8.93
C VAL A 25 -6.50 9.23 -10.26
N ARG A 26 -6.35 10.55 -10.48
CA ARG A 26 -5.59 11.08 -11.61
C ARG A 26 -4.12 11.05 -11.26
N GLN A 27 -3.29 10.66 -12.22
CA GLN A 27 -1.85 10.93 -12.22
C GLN A 27 -1.60 12.45 -12.32
N GLN A 28 -2.08 13.20 -11.33
CA GLN A 28 -1.67 14.59 -11.24
C GLN A 28 -0.42 14.64 -10.37
N PRO A 29 0.72 15.11 -10.89
CA PRO A 29 1.83 15.47 -10.04
C PRO A 29 1.32 16.57 -9.11
N ARG A 30 1.02 16.24 -7.86
CA ARG A 30 0.71 17.22 -6.83
C ARG A 30 2.01 17.97 -6.54
N ARG A 31 2.14 19.12 -7.18
CA ARG A 31 3.23 20.06 -6.90
C ARG A 31 2.92 20.77 -5.59
N GLY A 32 3.83 20.76 -4.66
CA GLY A 32 3.84 21.77 -3.63
C GLY A 32 4.04 21.36 -2.17
N LEU A 33 3.62 20.20 -1.70
CA LEU A 33 3.68 19.84 -0.28
C LEU A 33 4.27 18.45 -0.02
N GLY A 34 4.92 17.81 -1.01
CA GLY A 34 5.61 16.53 -0.84
C GLY A 34 6.80 16.63 0.11
N LEU A 35 7.29 15.48 0.59
CA LEU A 35 8.41 15.41 1.53
C LEU A 35 9.77 15.30 0.82
N GLU A 36 9.80 14.98 -0.47
CA GLU A 36 11.04 14.83 -1.24
C GLU A 36 11.40 16.12 -1.95
N PHE A 37 12.62 16.61 -1.71
CA PHE A 37 13.14 17.78 -2.40
C PHE A 37 13.30 17.49 -3.90
N HIS A 38 12.66 18.30 -4.74
CA HIS A 38 12.75 18.15 -6.19
C HIS A 38 13.77 19.12 -6.80
N GLN A 39 13.56 20.43 -6.62
CA GLN A 39 14.42 21.46 -7.18
C GLN A 39 14.29 22.79 -6.44
N LEU A 40 15.24 23.69 -6.70
CA LEU A 40 15.13 25.10 -6.35
C LEU A 40 14.53 25.84 -7.55
N ARG A 41 13.58 26.72 -7.30
CA ARG A 41 12.99 27.62 -8.31
C ARG A 41 12.72 29.01 -7.73
N GLU A 42 12.47 29.96 -8.58
CA GLU A 42 12.02 31.29 -8.15
C GLU A 42 10.72 31.19 -7.33
N PHE A 43 10.65 31.96 -6.27
CA PHE A 43 9.46 32.11 -5.44
C PHE A 43 8.33 32.75 -6.27
N ARG A 44 7.13 32.17 -6.19
CA ARG A 44 5.97 32.63 -6.95
C ARG A 44 4.83 33.00 -6.02
N GLU A 45 3.94 33.82 -6.50
CA GLU A 45 2.70 34.16 -5.80
C GLU A 45 1.89 32.89 -5.54
N GLY A 46 1.53 32.65 -4.26
CA GLY A 46 0.90 31.41 -3.79
C GLY A 46 1.83 30.43 -3.08
N ASP A 47 3.15 30.64 -3.12
CA ASP A 47 4.10 29.86 -2.33
C ASP A 47 4.07 30.29 -0.86
N THR A 48 4.33 29.36 0.04
CA THR A 48 4.41 29.66 1.47
C THR A 48 5.81 30.09 1.86
N LEU A 49 5.94 30.99 2.83
CA LEU A 49 7.24 31.45 3.34
C LEU A 49 8.13 30.33 3.89
N ARG A 50 7.52 29.21 4.32
CA ARG A 50 8.22 28.01 4.77
C ARG A 50 9.00 27.31 3.66
N GLN A 51 8.64 27.53 2.40
CA GLN A 51 9.30 26.95 1.23
C GLN A 51 10.53 27.74 0.81
N ILE A 52 10.77 28.93 1.35
CA ILE A 52 11.94 29.74 0.98
C ILE A 52 13.22 29.07 1.45
N ASP A 53 14.15 28.89 0.50
CA ASP A 53 15.53 28.53 0.81
C ASP A 53 16.35 29.82 1.00
N TRP A 54 16.54 30.23 2.26
CA TRP A 54 17.25 31.45 2.60
C TRP A 54 18.70 31.44 2.13
N LYS A 55 19.34 30.26 2.09
CA LYS A 55 20.73 30.14 1.63
C LYS A 55 20.83 30.34 0.11
N ALA A 56 19.93 29.76 -0.66
CA ALA A 56 19.85 29.96 -2.10
C ALA A 56 19.44 31.40 -2.44
N THR A 57 18.45 31.94 -1.72
CA THR A 57 17.99 33.35 -1.84
C THR A 57 19.14 34.35 -1.65
N ALA A 58 19.96 34.16 -0.62
CA ALA A 58 21.12 35.06 -0.37
C ALA A 58 22.14 35.01 -1.50
N ARG A 59 22.33 33.87 -2.17
CA ARG A 59 23.24 33.69 -3.30
C ARG A 59 22.67 34.26 -4.61
N ALA A 60 21.39 34.02 -4.85
CA ALA A 60 20.72 34.44 -6.08
C ALA A 60 20.26 35.88 -6.07
N ARG A 61 20.26 36.55 -4.90
CA ARG A 61 19.73 37.91 -4.67
C ARG A 61 18.26 38.08 -5.07
N MET A 62 17.52 36.98 -5.11
CA MET A 62 16.09 36.90 -5.40
C MET A 62 15.47 35.76 -4.59
N PRO A 63 14.22 35.87 -4.19
CA PRO A 63 13.58 34.81 -3.41
C PRO A 63 13.57 33.48 -4.16
N ILE A 64 14.15 32.45 -3.55
CA ILE A 64 14.20 31.07 -4.08
C ILE A 64 13.38 30.16 -3.19
N ALA A 65 12.44 29.43 -3.78
CA ALA A 65 11.64 28.43 -3.12
C ALA A 65 12.15 27.01 -3.37
N ARG A 66 12.02 26.15 -2.35
CA ARG A 66 12.18 24.71 -2.48
C ARG A 66 10.89 24.13 -3.03
N GLU A 67 10.97 23.54 -4.19
CA GLU A 67 9.88 22.74 -4.73
C GLU A 67 10.02 21.30 -4.23
N TYR A 68 8.98 20.82 -3.57
CA TYR A 68 8.89 19.45 -3.10
C TYR A 68 7.95 18.66 -4.02
N GLN A 69 8.24 17.41 -4.20
CA GLN A 69 7.44 16.48 -5.00
C GLN A 69 6.92 15.37 -4.08
N ASP A 70 5.73 14.87 -4.35
CA ASP A 70 5.26 13.66 -3.68
C ASP A 70 6.23 12.52 -3.97
N GLU A 71 6.60 11.78 -2.92
CA GLU A 71 7.48 10.62 -3.02
C GLU A 71 6.91 9.64 -4.07
N ARG A 72 7.49 9.61 -5.27
CA ARG A 72 7.07 8.69 -6.35
C ARG A 72 7.51 7.25 -6.12
N ASP A 73 8.27 7.00 -5.08
CA ASP A 73 8.89 5.71 -4.79
C ASP A 73 8.33 5.09 -3.51
N GLN A 74 7.05 5.30 -3.26
CA GLN A 74 6.42 4.70 -2.09
C GLN A 74 6.42 3.17 -2.22
N GLN A 75 6.79 2.50 -1.13
CA GLN A 75 6.61 1.05 -1.02
C GLN A 75 5.32 0.76 -0.28
N ILE A 76 4.52 -0.11 -0.86
CA ILE A 76 3.25 -0.57 -0.27
C ILE A 76 3.38 -2.06 0.01
N VAL A 77 3.06 -2.46 1.22
CA VAL A 77 3.00 -3.87 1.62
C VAL A 77 1.57 -4.21 2.02
N LEU A 78 0.97 -5.14 1.30
CA LEU A 78 -0.35 -5.68 1.59
C LEU A 78 -0.19 -6.85 2.55
N MET A 79 -0.75 -6.73 3.75
CA MET A 79 -0.66 -7.73 4.81
C MET A 79 -2.00 -8.44 4.95
N LEU A 80 -2.08 -9.68 4.41
CA LEU A 80 -3.32 -10.45 4.31
C LEU A 80 -3.45 -11.45 5.46
N ASP A 81 -4.57 -11.40 6.14
CA ASP A 81 -4.99 -12.39 7.10
C ASP A 81 -5.53 -13.63 6.38
N CYS A 82 -4.98 -14.80 6.72
CA CYS A 82 -5.46 -16.11 6.25
C CYS A 82 -6.10 -16.91 7.39
N GLY A 83 -6.41 -16.30 8.52
CA GLY A 83 -6.90 -16.99 9.70
C GLY A 83 -8.36 -17.40 9.63
N ARG A 84 -8.81 -18.09 10.70
CA ARG A 84 -10.13 -18.72 10.78
C ARG A 84 -11.31 -17.78 10.52
N ARG A 85 -11.19 -16.49 10.90
CA ARG A 85 -12.26 -15.49 10.71
C ARG A 85 -12.47 -15.14 9.25
N MET A 86 -11.43 -15.25 8.45
CA MET A 86 -11.50 -14.98 7.02
C MET A 86 -12.27 -16.04 6.23
N ARG A 87 -12.63 -17.17 6.89
CA ARG A 87 -13.50 -18.23 6.32
C ARG A 87 -14.97 -17.87 6.34
N SER A 88 -15.38 -16.86 7.10
CA SER A 88 -16.76 -16.38 7.09
C SER A 88 -17.15 -16.01 5.67
N GLN A 89 -18.39 -16.37 5.29
CA GLN A 89 -18.91 -16.10 3.95
C GLN A 89 -19.90 -14.95 3.98
N ASP A 90 -19.85 -14.16 2.93
CA ASP A 90 -20.85 -13.17 2.59
C ASP A 90 -21.34 -13.48 1.15
N ALA A 91 -22.58 -13.94 1.05
CA ALA A 91 -23.16 -14.52 -0.16
C ALA A 91 -22.35 -15.73 -0.69
N GLU A 92 -21.70 -15.59 -1.86
CA GLU A 92 -20.97 -16.69 -2.51
C GLU A 92 -19.46 -16.67 -2.20
N LEU A 93 -18.93 -15.59 -1.64
CA LEU A 93 -17.50 -15.40 -1.41
C LEU A 93 -17.17 -15.40 0.07
N THR A 94 -15.97 -15.90 0.40
CA THR A 94 -15.44 -15.76 1.74
C THR A 94 -14.90 -14.35 1.98
N HIS A 95 -14.78 -13.95 3.26
CA HIS A 95 -14.11 -12.68 3.59
C HIS A 95 -12.66 -12.67 3.06
N PHE A 96 -12.02 -13.84 2.99
CA PHE A 96 -10.71 -13.99 2.39
C PHE A 96 -10.72 -13.64 0.89
N ASP A 97 -11.71 -14.15 0.14
CA ASP A 97 -11.84 -13.84 -1.29
C ASP A 97 -12.04 -12.33 -1.52
N HIS A 98 -12.87 -11.69 -0.69
CA HIS A 98 -13.06 -10.25 -0.74
C HIS A 98 -11.77 -9.48 -0.43
N ALA A 99 -11.02 -9.89 0.61
CA ALA A 99 -9.76 -9.27 0.98
C ALA A 99 -8.68 -9.46 -0.11
N LEU A 100 -8.61 -10.66 -0.70
CA LEU A 100 -7.68 -10.94 -1.79
C LEU A 100 -8.00 -10.12 -3.05
N ASN A 101 -9.29 -10.01 -3.41
CA ASN A 101 -9.72 -9.17 -4.53
C ASN A 101 -9.38 -7.69 -4.27
N ALA A 102 -9.64 -7.19 -3.05
CA ALA A 102 -9.29 -5.83 -2.66
C ALA A 102 -7.76 -5.60 -2.70
N ALA A 103 -6.96 -6.55 -2.21
CA ALA A 103 -5.50 -6.49 -2.26
C ALA A 103 -4.98 -6.38 -3.69
N LEU A 104 -5.49 -7.21 -4.60
CA LEU A 104 -5.07 -7.19 -6.01
C LEU A 104 -5.48 -5.90 -6.72
N LEU A 105 -6.66 -5.37 -6.41
CA LEU A 105 -7.13 -4.09 -6.93
C LEU A 105 -6.25 -2.94 -6.46
N LEU A 106 -5.92 -2.90 -5.17
CA LEU A 106 -5.00 -1.91 -4.59
C LEU A 106 -3.61 -2.03 -5.19
N ALA A 107 -3.10 -3.26 -5.35
CA ALA A 107 -1.82 -3.52 -5.99
C ALA A 107 -1.78 -2.99 -7.43
N TYR A 108 -2.82 -3.27 -8.22
CA TYR A 108 -2.94 -2.77 -9.58
C TYR A 108 -2.94 -1.24 -9.63
N ALA A 109 -3.75 -0.59 -8.78
CA ALA A 109 -3.83 0.86 -8.73
C ALA A 109 -2.47 1.50 -8.36
N ALA A 110 -1.80 0.96 -7.35
CA ALA A 110 -0.51 1.46 -6.88
C ALA A 110 0.61 1.25 -7.92
N LEU A 111 0.68 0.07 -8.53
CA LEU A 111 1.64 -0.20 -9.61
C LEU A 111 1.44 0.73 -10.82
N ARG A 112 0.19 1.08 -11.14
CA ARG A 112 -0.14 2.07 -12.18
C ARG A 112 0.34 3.49 -11.82
N GLN A 113 0.41 3.82 -10.54
CA GLN A 113 0.95 5.09 -10.05
C GLN A 113 2.47 5.13 -10.00
N GLY A 114 3.12 3.97 -10.22
CA GLY A 114 4.58 3.84 -10.20
C GLY A 114 5.14 3.45 -8.83
N ASP A 115 4.28 3.11 -7.87
CA ASP A 115 4.69 2.63 -6.55
C ASP A 115 5.22 1.20 -6.62
N ALA A 116 6.03 0.82 -5.63
CA ALA A 116 6.47 -0.55 -5.45
C ALA A 116 5.50 -1.29 -4.53
N VAL A 117 4.96 -2.42 -4.97
CA VAL A 117 3.97 -3.19 -4.20
C VAL A 117 4.49 -4.58 -3.90
N GLY A 118 4.37 -4.96 -2.63
CA GLY A 118 4.61 -6.30 -2.13
C GLY A 118 3.43 -6.82 -1.31
N ALA A 119 3.52 -8.06 -0.88
CA ALA A 119 2.51 -8.67 -0.02
C ALA A 119 3.13 -9.62 0.99
N CYS A 120 2.48 -9.78 2.13
CA CYS A 120 2.78 -10.84 3.07
C CYS A 120 1.49 -11.43 3.64
N THR A 121 1.54 -12.68 4.05
CA THR A 121 0.41 -13.37 4.67
C THR A 121 0.73 -13.76 6.10
N PHE A 122 -0.29 -13.84 6.93
CA PHE A 122 -0.19 -14.34 8.29
C PHE A 122 -1.38 -15.25 8.63
N ALA A 123 -1.29 -15.98 9.74
CA ALA A 123 -2.24 -17.02 10.11
C ALA A 123 -2.46 -18.07 8.99
N SER A 124 -1.47 -18.29 8.15
CA SER A 124 -1.43 -19.32 7.11
C SER A 124 -0.47 -20.43 7.52
N GLU A 125 -0.68 -21.64 7.00
CA GLU A 125 0.22 -22.77 7.26
C GLU A 125 1.64 -22.47 6.79
N GLN A 126 1.76 -21.81 5.64
CA GLN A 126 3.02 -21.35 5.06
C GLN A 126 2.94 -19.83 4.78
N PRO A 127 3.40 -19.00 5.71
CA PRO A 127 3.40 -17.55 5.51
C PRO A 127 4.22 -17.16 4.29
N ARG A 128 3.59 -16.43 3.38
CA ARG A 128 4.21 -15.96 2.14
C ARG A 128 4.71 -14.53 2.28
N HIS A 129 5.74 -14.22 1.51
CA HIS A 129 6.27 -12.87 1.41
C HIS A 129 6.69 -12.61 -0.02
N VAL A 130 6.07 -11.60 -0.62
CA VAL A 130 6.42 -11.06 -1.93
C VAL A 130 7.06 -9.70 -1.70
N THR A 131 8.33 -9.58 -2.06
CA THR A 131 9.09 -8.34 -1.88
C THR A 131 8.50 -7.22 -2.74
N PRO A 132 8.37 -5.98 -2.21
CA PRO A 132 7.90 -4.86 -2.99
C PRO A 132 8.78 -4.58 -4.21
N ALA A 133 8.16 -4.54 -5.39
CA ALA A 133 8.80 -4.16 -6.63
C ALA A 133 7.85 -3.34 -7.51
N LYS A 134 8.41 -2.62 -8.48
CA LYS A 134 7.66 -1.77 -9.42
C LYS A 134 7.35 -2.50 -10.72
N GLY A 135 6.44 -1.91 -11.49
CA GLY A 135 6.14 -2.32 -12.85
C GLY A 135 5.05 -3.37 -12.95
N GLN A 136 4.50 -3.52 -14.15
CA GLN A 136 3.34 -4.39 -14.39
C GLN A 136 3.63 -5.88 -14.14
N GLN A 137 4.87 -6.32 -14.32
CA GLN A 137 5.26 -7.70 -14.03
C GLN A 137 5.06 -8.07 -12.56
N GLN A 138 5.17 -7.10 -11.65
CA GLN A 138 4.94 -7.33 -10.24
C GLN A 138 3.51 -7.79 -9.92
N LEU A 139 2.53 -7.34 -10.70
CA LEU A 139 1.16 -7.84 -10.56
C LEU A 139 1.08 -9.35 -10.81
N HIS A 140 1.77 -9.86 -11.83
CA HIS A 140 1.83 -11.30 -12.10
C HIS A 140 2.56 -12.06 -10.99
N VAL A 141 3.61 -11.48 -10.41
CA VAL A 141 4.32 -12.07 -9.26
C VAL A 141 3.39 -12.16 -8.05
N LEU A 142 2.62 -11.10 -7.77
CA LEU A 142 1.61 -11.09 -6.70
C LEU A 142 0.51 -12.12 -6.97
N LEU A 143 -0.04 -12.16 -8.18
CA LEU A 143 -1.04 -13.14 -8.58
C LEU A 143 -0.54 -14.57 -8.36
N ASN A 144 0.65 -14.90 -8.88
CA ASN A 144 1.24 -16.23 -8.74
C ASN A 144 1.63 -16.55 -7.28
N GLY A 145 2.00 -15.54 -6.50
CA GLY A 145 2.35 -15.71 -5.10
C GLY A 145 1.14 -15.92 -4.18
N LEU A 146 -0.06 -15.52 -4.62
CA LEU A 146 -1.27 -15.48 -3.78
C LEU A 146 -2.42 -16.38 -4.31
N TYR A 147 -2.31 -16.96 -5.51
CA TYR A 147 -3.45 -17.63 -6.21
C TYR A 147 -4.00 -18.87 -5.51
N ASP A 148 -3.13 -19.63 -4.84
CA ASP A 148 -3.49 -20.92 -4.20
C ASP A 148 -3.67 -20.78 -2.69
N LEU A 149 -3.71 -19.55 -2.17
CA LEU A 149 -3.96 -19.30 -0.76
C LEU A 149 -5.39 -19.68 -0.38
N GLN A 150 -5.50 -20.29 0.78
CA GLN A 150 -6.78 -20.63 1.40
C GLN A 150 -6.78 -20.14 2.86
N PRO A 151 -7.93 -19.71 3.37
CA PRO A 151 -8.04 -19.37 4.78
C PRO A 151 -7.95 -20.63 5.65
N THR A 152 -7.21 -20.53 6.74
CA THR A 152 -6.91 -21.63 7.66
C THR A 152 -7.84 -21.64 8.87
N GLN A 153 -7.62 -22.60 9.79
CA GLN A 153 -8.26 -22.63 11.11
C GLN A 153 -7.47 -21.88 12.19
N GLN A 154 -6.28 -21.35 11.83
CA GLN A 154 -5.42 -20.70 12.79
C GLN A 154 -6.00 -19.35 13.25
N PRO A 155 -5.83 -18.98 14.53
CA PRO A 155 -6.14 -17.62 14.98
C PRO A 155 -5.17 -16.63 14.34
N ALA A 156 -5.64 -15.40 14.13
CA ALA A 156 -4.78 -14.29 13.72
C ALA A 156 -3.87 -13.91 14.90
N ASP A 157 -2.56 -13.96 14.70
CA ASP A 157 -1.53 -13.44 15.63
C ASP A 157 -0.91 -12.20 14.98
N TYR A 158 -1.48 -11.04 15.31
CA TYR A 158 -1.03 -9.75 14.78
C TYR A 158 0.37 -9.40 15.26
N GLY A 159 0.71 -9.82 16.49
CA GLY A 159 2.02 -9.58 17.09
C GLY A 159 3.14 -10.24 16.30
N ALA A 160 3.05 -11.57 16.14
CA ALA A 160 4.03 -12.34 15.38
C ALA A 160 4.06 -11.95 13.89
N ALA A 161 2.92 -11.54 13.32
CA ALA A 161 2.83 -11.08 11.94
C ALA A 161 3.63 -9.79 11.72
N VAL A 162 3.45 -8.81 12.61
CA VAL A 162 4.19 -7.55 12.59
C VAL A 162 5.69 -7.76 12.80
N ASP A 163 6.09 -8.61 13.76
CA ASP A 163 7.50 -8.88 14.03
C ASP A 163 8.20 -9.51 12.82
N ARG A 164 7.52 -10.43 12.13
CA ARG A 164 8.01 -11.01 10.86
C ARG A 164 8.15 -9.97 9.75
N LEU A 165 7.20 -9.06 9.64
CA LEU A 165 7.27 -7.99 8.65
C LEU A 165 8.43 -7.04 8.96
N LEU A 166 8.57 -6.58 10.22
CA LEU A 166 9.63 -5.68 10.65
C LEU A 166 11.04 -6.26 10.44
N ALA A 167 11.19 -7.59 10.58
CA ALA A 167 12.43 -8.27 10.33
C ALA A 167 12.83 -8.28 8.84
N ARG A 168 11.86 -8.36 7.93
CA ARG A 168 12.08 -8.47 6.48
C ARG A 168 12.04 -7.12 5.75
N GLN A 169 11.12 -6.25 6.15
CA GLN A 169 10.91 -4.96 5.49
C GLN A 169 11.73 -3.87 6.18
N GLN A 170 12.91 -3.57 5.61
CA GLN A 170 13.82 -2.57 6.19
C GLN A 170 13.49 -1.15 5.75
N ARG A 171 13.04 -0.97 4.51
CA ARG A 171 12.67 0.35 3.99
C ARG A 171 11.28 0.76 4.50
N GLN A 172 11.12 2.04 4.86
CA GLN A 172 9.82 2.59 5.24
C GLN A 172 8.79 2.34 4.13
N SER A 173 7.61 1.87 4.52
CA SER A 173 6.54 1.47 3.60
C SER A 173 5.18 1.87 4.15
N LEU A 174 4.19 2.02 3.29
CA LEU A 174 2.80 2.00 3.69
C LEU A 174 2.37 0.53 3.85
N VAL A 175 1.94 0.15 5.03
CA VAL A 175 1.42 -1.21 5.29
C VAL A 175 -0.10 -1.14 5.37
N ILE A 176 -0.77 -1.93 4.54
CA ILE A 176 -2.23 -2.04 4.53
C ILE A 176 -2.58 -3.42 5.07
N VAL A 177 -3.19 -3.47 6.24
CA VAL A 177 -3.65 -4.71 6.88
C VAL A 177 -5.06 -5.02 6.42
N LEU A 178 -5.25 -6.22 5.87
CA LEU A 178 -6.53 -6.73 5.39
C LEU A 178 -6.93 -7.93 6.26
N SER A 179 -7.88 -7.71 7.15
CA SER A 179 -8.34 -8.70 8.13
C SER A 179 -9.80 -8.46 8.51
N ASN A 180 -10.44 -9.48 9.08
CA ASN A 180 -11.75 -9.38 9.70
C ASN A 180 -11.57 -9.06 11.19
N LEU A 181 -11.62 -7.76 11.52
CA LEU A 181 -11.38 -7.24 12.87
C LEU A 181 -12.64 -7.35 13.74
N ARG A 182 -12.45 -7.60 15.03
CA ARG A 182 -13.50 -7.57 16.06
C ARG A 182 -13.01 -6.85 17.30
N ASP A 183 -13.91 -6.38 18.11
CA ASP A 183 -13.62 -5.64 19.34
C ASP A 183 -12.70 -6.42 20.30
N GLU A 184 -12.76 -7.75 20.27
CA GLU A 184 -11.90 -8.64 21.08
C GLU A 184 -10.40 -8.53 20.72
N ASP A 185 -10.08 -8.08 19.52
CA ASP A 185 -8.70 -7.99 19.03
C ASP A 185 -8.04 -6.64 19.36
N ASP A 186 -8.82 -5.69 19.87
CA ASP A 186 -8.42 -4.28 19.97
C ASP A 186 -7.07 -4.10 20.67
N ALA A 187 -6.86 -4.72 21.82
CA ALA A 187 -5.64 -4.56 22.61
C ALA A 187 -4.39 -5.12 21.89
N GLU A 188 -4.50 -6.33 21.31
CA GLU A 188 -3.41 -6.99 20.59
C GLU A 188 -3.10 -6.26 19.28
N LEU A 189 -4.14 -5.98 18.49
CA LEU A 189 -4.03 -5.25 17.23
C LEU A 189 -3.44 -3.85 17.46
N HIS A 190 -3.96 -3.10 18.43
CA HIS A 190 -3.45 -1.76 18.77
C HIS A 190 -1.95 -1.80 19.12
N GLY A 191 -1.55 -2.77 19.95
CA GLY A 191 -0.15 -2.99 20.30
C GLY A 191 0.72 -3.31 19.08
N ALA A 192 0.25 -4.17 18.18
CA ALA A 192 0.92 -4.55 16.95
C ALA A 192 1.05 -3.36 15.98
N LEU A 193 -0.05 -2.62 15.74
CA LEU A 193 -0.05 -1.43 14.88
C LEU A 193 0.83 -0.31 15.43
N LYS A 194 0.86 -0.10 16.75
CA LYS A 194 1.75 0.86 17.39
C LYS A 194 3.23 0.52 17.21
N ARG A 195 3.60 -0.77 17.23
CA ARG A 195 4.97 -1.19 16.91
C ARG A 195 5.30 -0.95 15.44
N LEU A 196 4.36 -1.30 14.55
CA LEU A 196 4.51 -1.13 13.11
C LEU A 196 4.67 0.34 12.71
N SER A 197 3.87 1.24 13.31
CA SER A 197 3.87 2.67 13.03
C SER A 197 5.15 3.42 13.42
N ARG A 198 6.04 2.78 14.22
CA ARG A 198 7.36 3.34 14.52
C ARG A 198 8.31 3.35 13.32
N LYS A 199 8.11 2.45 12.36
CA LYS A 199 8.98 2.28 11.20
C LYS A 199 8.25 2.48 9.87
N HIS A 200 6.97 2.14 9.84
CA HIS A 200 6.13 2.16 8.64
C HIS A 200 4.93 3.06 8.85
N ARG A 201 4.28 3.46 7.77
CA ARG A 201 2.94 4.05 7.80
C ARG A 201 1.92 2.92 7.76
N VAL A 202 0.82 3.03 8.51
CA VAL A 202 -0.22 1.99 8.60
C VAL A 202 -1.57 2.62 8.29
#